data_e9813a32749ae73bf77cc777ac68b262
#
_entry.id   e9813a32749ae73bf77cc777ac68b262
#
_cell.length_a   1.000
_cell.length_b   1.000
_cell.length_c   1.000
_cell.angle_alpha   90.00
_cell.angle_beta   90.00
_cell.angle_gamma   90.00
#
_symmetry.space_group_name_H-M   'P 1'
#
loop_
_entity.id
_entity.type
_entity.pdbx_description
1 polymer ?
#
loop_
_entity_poly.entity_id
_entity_poly.type
_entity_poly.pdbx_seq_one_letter_code
_entity_poly.pdbx_strand_id
1 'polypeptide(L)'
;MERTAIGDALVRTELGSGLTGQRLLIATGRRAKTDGLGLDAAGISTDDRGFVTVDRDQATSNPRVYAANDMSGAAQHAYLAAQTGRAAASGALGQPTTVDYRALPPVTFTTPQLAIARLSRRASAGRRLRLRLPDPKHAGRPTGPDRP
;
A
#
# COMPACT_ATOMS: atom_id res chain seq x y z
N MET A 1 12.69 -16.26 16.73
CA MET A 1 13.95 -15.73 16.16
C MET A 1 15.04 -16.05 17.17
N GLU A 2 16.03 -16.79 16.78
CA GLU A 2 17.12 -17.23 17.65
C GLU A 2 18.45 -16.66 17.16
N ARG A 3 19.40 -16.45 18.05
CA ARG A 3 20.80 -16.19 17.68
C ARG A 3 21.59 -17.47 17.72
N THR A 4 22.46 -17.68 16.74
CA THR A 4 23.42 -18.81 16.78
C THR A 4 24.51 -18.53 17.81
N ALA A 5 25.24 -19.55 18.19
CA ALA A 5 26.39 -19.42 19.10
C ALA A 5 27.49 -18.47 18.58
N ILE A 6 27.51 -18.18 17.28
CA ILE A 6 28.47 -17.28 16.61
C ILE A 6 27.88 -15.85 16.48
N GLY A 7 26.65 -15.61 16.98
CA GLY A 7 26.01 -14.30 16.90
C GLY A 7 25.20 -14.02 15.63
N ASP A 8 25.16 -14.96 14.68
CA ASP A 8 24.36 -14.85 13.47
C ASP A 8 22.86 -14.99 13.75
N ALA A 9 22.04 -14.37 12.91
CA ALA A 9 20.60 -14.54 12.95
C ALA A 9 20.17 -15.84 12.30
N LEU A 10 19.35 -16.63 13.00
CA LEU A 10 18.71 -17.83 12.48
C LEU A 10 17.21 -17.58 12.31
N VAL A 11 16.73 -17.76 11.10
CA VAL A 11 15.29 -17.70 10.76
C VAL A 11 14.82 -19.11 10.41
N ARG A 12 13.84 -19.63 11.14
CA ARG A 12 13.17 -20.90 10.82
C ARG A 12 11.90 -20.62 10.01
N THR A 13 11.73 -21.32 8.91
CA THR A 13 10.51 -21.29 8.12
C THR A 13 9.48 -22.29 8.66
N GLU A 14 8.21 -22.11 8.35
CA GLU A 14 7.15 -23.07 8.70
C GLU A 14 7.39 -24.46 8.11
N LEU A 15 8.13 -24.55 7.00
CA LEU A 15 8.52 -25.83 6.36
C LEU A 15 9.71 -26.50 7.05
N GLY A 16 10.19 -25.97 8.19
CA GLY A 16 11.27 -26.52 8.98
C GLY A 16 12.69 -26.18 8.49
N SER A 17 12.83 -25.46 7.38
CA SER A 17 14.13 -25.01 6.90
C SER A 17 14.68 -23.88 7.77
N GLY A 18 16.00 -23.91 8.06
CA GLY A 18 16.71 -22.84 8.75
C GLY A 18 17.55 -22.02 7.77
N LEU A 19 17.41 -20.70 7.84
CA LEU A 19 18.24 -19.75 7.10
C LEU A 19 19.09 -18.97 8.08
N THR A 20 20.41 -19.00 7.89
CA THR A 20 21.38 -18.27 8.70
C THR A 20 21.94 -17.09 7.93
N GLY A 21 22.15 -15.96 8.62
CA GLY A 21 22.76 -14.78 8.03
C GLY A 21 23.35 -13.87 9.09
N GLN A 22 24.37 -13.12 8.73
CA GLN A 22 25.05 -12.19 9.63
C GLN A 22 24.14 -11.03 10.08
N ARG A 23 23.17 -10.67 9.25
CA ARG A 23 22.21 -9.60 9.51
C ARG A 23 20.82 -10.03 9.09
N LEU A 24 19.82 -9.56 9.81
CA LEU A 24 18.41 -9.78 9.53
C LEU A 24 17.71 -8.45 9.29
N LEU A 25 17.07 -8.32 8.12
CA LEU A 25 16.14 -7.24 7.84
C LEU A 25 14.70 -7.74 8.02
N ILE A 26 13.96 -7.11 8.93
CA ILE A 26 12.54 -7.38 9.15
C ILE A 26 11.74 -6.34 8.37
N ALA A 27 11.05 -6.79 7.32
CA ALA A 27 10.24 -5.95 6.44
C ALA A 27 8.83 -6.55 6.26
N THR A 28 8.20 -6.96 7.37
CA THR A 28 6.95 -7.75 7.40
C THR A 28 5.68 -6.90 7.39
N GLY A 29 5.77 -5.63 7.08
CA GLY A 29 4.62 -4.72 6.98
C GLY A 29 4.67 -3.57 7.98
N ARG A 30 3.55 -2.86 8.09
CA ARG A 30 3.38 -1.68 8.95
C ARG A 30 2.18 -1.87 9.86
N ARG A 31 2.22 -1.21 11.00
CA ARG A 31 1.07 -1.05 11.91
C ARG A 31 0.57 0.38 11.81
N ALA A 32 -0.73 0.57 11.95
CA ALA A 32 -1.28 1.89 12.18
C ALA A 32 -0.74 2.44 13.51
N LYS A 33 -0.28 3.68 13.53
CA LYS A 33 0.13 4.36 14.76
C LYS A 33 -1.04 5.16 15.30
N THR A 34 -2.03 4.45 15.82
CA THR A 34 -3.31 4.99 16.31
C THR A 34 -3.40 4.98 17.83
N ASP A 35 -2.44 4.35 18.50
CA ASP A 35 -2.39 4.28 19.96
C ASP A 35 -2.31 5.69 20.59
N GLY A 36 -3.11 5.94 21.61
CA GLY A 36 -3.10 7.20 22.36
C GLY A 36 -3.77 8.39 21.68
N LEU A 37 -4.41 8.20 20.52
CA LEU A 37 -5.15 9.25 19.82
C LEU A 37 -6.57 9.49 20.37
N GLY A 38 -7.03 8.68 21.33
CA GLY A 38 -8.37 8.81 21.89
C GLY A 38 -9.48 8.51 20.89
N LEU A 39 -9.25 7.60 19.94
CA LEU A 39 -10.20 7.31 18.86
C LEU A 39 -11.56 6.87 19.37
N ASP A 40 -11.61 5.99 20.39
CA ASP A 40 -12.86 5.52 20.99
C ASP A 40 -13.63 6.67 21.63
N ALA A 41 -12.94 7.56 22.37
CA ALA A 41 -13.54 8.73 22.99
C ALA A 41 -14.08 9.72 21.93
N ALA A 42 -13.48 9.75 20.74
CA ALA A 42 -13.92 10.54 19.61
C ALA A 42 -15.01 9.84 18.77
N GLY A 43 -15.44 8.63 19.11
CA GLY A 43 -16.42 7.85 18.36
C GLY A 43 -15.90 7.36 16.99
N ILE A 44 -14.59 7.12 16.90
CA ILE A 44 -13.94 6.69 15.66
C ILE A 44 -13.69 5.19 15.70
N SER A 45 -14.25 4.47 14.73
CA SER A 45 -14.10 3.02 14.60
C SER A 45 -12.77 2.64 13.95
N THR A 46 -12.18 1.54 14.45
CA THR A 46 -11.01 0.89 13.87
C THR A 46 -11.34 -0.53 13.45
N ASP A 47 -10.56 -1.08 12.52
CA ASP A 47 -10.60 -2.51 12.19
C ASP A 47 -9.80 -3.36 13.22
N ASP A 48 -9.85 -4.70 13.08
CA ASP A 48 -9.15 -5.66 13.95
C ASP A 48 -7.61 -5.49 13.94
N ARG A 49 -7.07 -4.74 12.99
CA ARG A 49 -5.65 -4.44 12.86
C ARG A 49 -5.28 -3.05 13.39
N GLY A 50 -6.25 -2.32 13.95
CA GLY A 50 -6.09 -0.98 14.50
C GLY A 50 -6.07 0.15 13.46
N PHE A 51 -6.45 -0.10 12.20
CA PHE A 51 -6.61 0.96 11.22
C PHE A 51 -7.96 1.64 11.36
N VAL A 52 -7.97 2.97 11.17
CA VAL A 52 -9.21 3.75 11.17
C VAL A 52 -10.06 3.38 9.96
N THR A 53 -11.33 3.02 10.21
CA THR A 53 -12.29 2.73 9.14
C THR A 53 -12.75 4.04 8.49
N VAL A 54 -12.64 4.14 7.17
CA VAL A 54 -13.08 5.30 6.39
C VAL A 54 -13.91 4.87 5.18
N ASP A 55 -14.76 5.74 4.72
CA ASP A 55 -15.45 5.59 3.45
C ASP A 55 -14.59 6.07 2.26
N ARG A 56 -15.19 6.13 1.06
CA ARG A 56 -14.48 6.56 -0.16
C ARG A 56 -14.09 8.03 -0.16
N ASP A 57 -14.75 8.84 0.64
CA ASP A 57 -14.52 10.28 0.79
C ASP A 57 -13.59 10.57 1.98
N GLN A 58 -13.02 9.50 2.57
CA GLN A 58 -12.12 9.52 3.72
C GLN A 58 -12.77 9.98 5.03
N ALA A 59 -14.10 9.98 5.11
CA ALA A 59 -14.83 10.27 6.33
C ALA A 59 -14.80 9.04 7.26
N THR A 60 -14.63 9.28 8.56
CA THR A 60 -14.69 8.24 9.60
C THR A 60 -16.11 8.05 10.11
N SER A 61 -16.30 7.17 11.09
CA SER A 61 -17.58 7.04 11.83
C SER A 61 -17.99 8.34 12.56
N ASN A 62 -17.05 9.22 12.87
CA ASN A 62 -17.33 10.56 13.33
C ASN A 62 -17.34 11.55 12.14
N PRO A 63 -18.49 12.19 11.78
CA PRO A 63 -18.62 13.03 10.59
C PRO A 63 -17.76 14.30 10.63
N ARG A 64 -17.14 14.62 11.76
CA ARG A 64 -16.23 15.77 11.90
C ARG A 64 -14.77 15.37 11.74
N VAL A 65 -14.48 14.07 11.56
CA VAL A 65 -13.12 13.55 11.53
C VAL A 65 -12.89 12.77 10.25
N TYR A 66 -11.79 13.05 9.60
CA TYR A 66 -11.34 12.40 8.39
C TYR A 66 -9.99 11.73 8.66
N ALA A 67 -9.73 10.61 8.01
CA ALA A 67 -8.44 9.93 8.10
C ALA A 67 -7.92 9.59 6.70
N ALA A 68 -6.61 9.67 6.51
CA ALA A 68 -5.99 9.48 5.21
C ALA A 68 -4.75 8.57 5.29
N ASN A 69 -4.45 7.90 4.18
CA ASN A 69 -3.25 7.11 3.95
C ASN A 69 -3.05 5.97 4.96
N ASP A 70 -1.84 5.85 5.50
CA ASP A 70 -1.36 4.67 6.24
C ASP A 70 -2.24 4.32 7.45
N MET A 71 -2.88 5.30 8.06
CA MET A 71 -3.75 5.04 9.22
C MET A 71 -5.14 4.51 8.84
N SER A 72 -5.57 4.66 7.58
CA SER A 72 -6.87 4.18 7.10
C SER A 72 -6.82 2.76 6.51
N GLY A 73 -5.72 2.04 6.66
CA GLY A 73 -5.57 0.66 6.15
C GLY A 73 -5.54 0.53 4.62
N ALA A 74 -5.58 1.64 3.88
CA ALA A 74 -5.43 1.66 2.43
C ALA A 74 -4.01 1.24 2.01
N ALA A 75 -3.80 1.02 0.71
CA ALA A 75 -2.47 0.70 0.19
C ALA A 75 -1.46 1.81 0.58
N GLN A 76 -0.40 1.42 1.27
CA GLN A 76 0.54 2.34 1.94
C GLN A 76 1.58 2.90 0.95
N HIS A 77 1.13 3.75 0.03
CA HIS A 77 1.93 4.39 -1.00
C HIS A 77 1.93 5.91 -0.85
N ALA A 78 3.07 6.56 -1.07
CA ALA A 78 3.22 8.00 -0.90
C ALA A 78 2.27 8.82 -1.80
N TYR A 79 2.05 8.41 -3.04
CA TYR A 79 1.11 9.09 -3.95
C TYR A 79 -0.35 8.91 -3.51
N LEU A 80 -0.68 7.82 -2.83
CA LEU A 80 -2.01 7.62 -2.26
C LEU A 80 -2.25 8.55 -1.07
N ALA A 81 -1.22 8.84 -0.27
CA ALA A 81 -1.29 9.82 0.79
C ALA A 81 -1.75 11.20 0.28
N ALA A 82 -1.22 11.63 -0.86
CA ALA A 82 -1.60 12.89 -1.48
C ALA A 82 -3.07 12.89 -1.95
N GLN A 83 -3.54 11.78 -2.53
CA GLN A 83 -4.93 11.68 -3.01
C GLN A 83 -5.92 11.59 -1.85
N THR A 84 -5.68 10.71 -0.88
CA THR A 84 -6.55 10.54 0.29
C THR A 84 -6.54 11.78 1.18
N GLY A 85 -5.38 12.43 1.35
CA GLY A 85 -5.27 13.69 2.07
C GLY A 85 -6.07 14.83 1.40
N ARG A 86 -6.05 14.90 0.07
CA ARG A 86 -6.88 15.87 -0.67
C ARG A 86 -8.38 15.57 -0.48
N ALA A 87 -8.79 14.30 -0.60
CA ALA A 87 -10.18 13.92 -0.40
C ALA A 87 -10.65 14.24 1.02
N ALA A 88 -9.85 13.92 2.03
CA ALA A 88 -10.13 14.25 3.43
C ALA A 88 -10.29 15.76 3.64
N ALA A 89 -9.38 16.57 3.11
CA ALA A 89 -9.43 18.03 3.22
C ALA A 89 -10.65 18.61 2.49
N SER A 90 -10.95 18.12 1.28
CA SER A 90 -12.14 18.55 0.53
C SER A 90 -13.43 18.21 1.26
N GLY A 91 -13.52 16.99 1.83
CA GLY A 91 -14.67 16.56 2.63
C GLY A 91 -14.86 17.45 3.86
N ALA A 92 -13.77 17.75 4.59
CA ALA A 92 -13.80 18.64 5.75
C ALA A 92 -14.26 20.07 5.41
N LEU A 93 -14.06 20.51 4.17
CA LEU A 93 -14.52 21.80 3.65
C LEU A 93 -15.93 21.74 3.01
N GLY A 94 -16.65 20.62 3.15
CA GLY A 94 -17.99 20.45 2.58
C GLY A 94 -18.01 20.18 1.07
N GLN A 95 -16.88 19.81 0.47
CA GLN A 95 -16.74 19.47 -0.95
C GLN A 95 -16.21 18.02 -1.11
N PRO A 96 -16.98 16.99 -0.76
CA PRO A 96 -16.50 15.61 -0.74
C PRO A 96 -16.02 15.18 -2.13
N THR A 97 -14.90 14.49 -2.16
CA THR A 97 -14.26 13.96 -3.37
C THR A 97 -13.89 12.51 -3.15
N THR A 98 -14.48 11.62 -3.93
CA THR A 98 -14.26 10.18 -3.81
C THR A 98 -12.91 9.74 -4.39
N VAL A 99 -12.18 8.90 -3.65
CA VAL A 99 -10.93 8.29 -4.12
C VAL A 99 -11.22 7.02 -4.92
N ASP A 100 -10.74 6.94 -6.16
CA ASP A 100 -10.82 5.73 -6.97
C ASP A 100 -9.55 4.88 -6.84
N TYR A 101 -9.60 3.90 -5.97
CA TYR A 101 -8.49 2.97 -5.73
C TYR A 101 -8.21 2.00 -6.89
N ARG A 102 -9.12 1.84 -7.87
CA ARG A 102 -8.96 0.91 -8.99
C ARG A 102 -7.90 1.34 -9.99
N ALA A 103 -7.58 2.62 -10.03
CA ALA A 103 -6.62 3.20 -10.96
C ALA A 103 -5.21 3.37 -10.38
N LEU A 104 -4.98 2.91 -9.14
CA LEU A 104 -3.68 3.04 -8.48
C LEU A 104 -2.65 2.11 -9.12
N PRO A 105 -1.53 2.64 -9.64
CA PRO A 105 -0.42 1.83 -10.12
C PRO A 105 0.56 1.54 -8.97
N PRO A 106 0.50 0.39 -8.30
CA PRO A 106 1.54 0.03 -7.34
C PRO A 106 2.87 -0.13 -8.08
N VAL A 107 3.90 0.56 -7.59
CA VAL A 107 5.26 0.49 -8.10
C VAL A 107 6.17 -0.04 -7.01
N THR A 108 6.97 -1.06 -7.36
CA THR A 108 8.05 -1.57 -6.53
C THR A 108 9.37 -1.19 -7.16
N PHE A 109 10.18 -0.42 -6.45
CA PHE A 109 11.44 0.15 -6.94
C PHE A 109 12.59 -0.85 -6.81
N THR A 110 12.46 -1.98 -7.50
CA THR A 110 13.52 -2.97 -7.66
C THR A 110 14.32 -2.71 -8.95
N THR A 111 15.37 -3.50 -9.20
CA THR A 111 16.12 -3.47 -10.48
C THR A 111 15.92 -4.82 -11.17
N PRO A 112 15.11 -4.89 -12.25
CA PRO A 112 14.26 -3.85 -12.83
C PRO A 112 13.06 -3.47 -11.94
N GLN A 113 12.48 -2.30 -12.16
CA GLN A 113 11.28 -1.85 -11.44
C GLN A 113 10.06 -2.66 -11.88
N LEU A 114 9.17 -2.94 -10.91
CA LEU A 114 7.88 -3.58 -11.18
C LEU A 114 6.76 -2.57 -10.98
N ALA A 115 5.94 -2.38 -12.00
CA ALA A 115 4.75 -1.55 -11.93
C ALA A 115 3.53 -2.34 -12.43
N ILE A 116 2.41 -2.19 -11.75
CA ILE A 116 1.13 -2.78 -12.14
C ILE A 116 0.16 -1.64 -12.40
N ALA A 117 -0.41 -1.60 -13.61
CA ALA A 117 -1.45 -0.63 -13.94
C ALA A 117 -2.74 -1.38 -14.31
N ARG A 118 -3.86 -0.97 -13.69
CA ARG A 118 -5.19 -1.51 -13.94
C ARG A 118 -5.36 -3.01 -13.59
N LEU A 119 -6.17 -3.71 -14.38
CA LEU A 119 -6.48 -5.12 -14.17
C LEU A 119 -5.31 -6.02 -14.60
N SER A 120 -4.94 -6.97 -13.76
CA SER A 120 -4.02 -8.03 -14.15
C SER A 120 -4.62 -8.88 -15.29
N ARG A 121 -3.77 -9.55 -16.07
CA ARG A 121 -4.19 -10.48 -17.14
C ARG A 121 -5.19 -11.52 -16.61
N ARG A 122 -5.01 -12.02 -15.40
CA ARG A 122 -5.90 -12.99 -14.76
C ARG A 122 -7.25 -12.36 -14.37
N ALA A 123 -7.26 -11.14 -13.87
CA ALA A 123 -8.49 -10.43 -13.51
C ALA A 123 -9.27 -9.93 -14.73
N SER A 124 -8.63 -9.75 -15.87
CA SER A 124 -9.28 -9.35 -17.13
C SER A 124 -9.82 -10.54 -17.93
N ALA A 125 -9.36 -11.76 -17.69
CA ALA A 125 -9.85 -12.95 -18.39
C ALA A 125 -11.34 -13.23 -18.13
N GLY A 126 -11.88 -12.86 -16.97
CA GLY A 126 -13.31 -12.93 -16.65
C GLY A 126 -14.15 -11.75 -17.16
N ARG A 127 -13.52 -10.72 -17.71
CA ARG A 127 -14.18 -9.57 -18.34
C ARG A 127 -13.82 -9.57 -19.81
N ARG A 128 -14.76 -9.35 -20.70
CA ARG A 128 -14.53 -9.28 -22.18
C ARG A 128 -13.66 -8.05 -22.58
N LEU A 129 -12.49 -7.92 -21.96
CA LEU A 129 -11.52 -6.86 -22.22
C LEU A 129 -10.40 -7.42 -23.11
N ARG A 130 -10.22 -6.84 -24.29
CA ARG A 130 -9.06 -7.14 -25.14
C ARG A 130 -7.83 -6.40 -24.59
N LEU A 131 -6.88 -7.14 -24.03
CA LEU A 131 -5.59 -6.61 -23.64
C LEU A 131 -4.67 -6.59 -24.84
N ARG A 132 -4.26 -5.40 -25.27
CA ARG A 132 -3.17 -5.23 -26.23
C ARG A 132 -1.87 -5.21 -25.42
N LEU A 133 -1.14 -6.30 -25.42
CA LEU A 133 0.19 -6.34 -24.81
C LEU A 133 1.18 -5.69 -25.77
N PRO A 134 2.12 -4.85 -25.29
CA PRO A 134 3.24 -4.41 -26.10
C PRO A 134 4.09 -5.62 -26.51
N ASP A 135 4.66 -5.57 -27.69
CA ASP A 135 5.60 -6.58 -28.17
C ASP A 135 6.74 -6.73 -27.15
N PRO A 136 7.03 -7.95 -26.66
CA PRO A 136 8.10 -8.17 -25.69
C PRO A 136 9.47 -7.69 -26.17
N LYS A 137 9.68 -7.53 -27.48
CA LYS A 137 10.90 -6.92 -28.06
C LYS A 137 11.07 -5.43 -27.74
N HIS A 138 10.00 -4.75 -27.31
CA HIS A 138 10.02 -3.32 -26.93
C HIS A 138 9.80 -3.08 -25.44
N ALA A 139 9.60 -4.13 -24.67
CA ALA A 139 9.49 -4.06 -23.22
C ALA A 139 10.89 -3.86 -22.61
N GLY A 140 11.35 -2.63 -22.53
CA GLY A 140 12.63 -2.32 -21.89
C GLY A 140 13.45 -1.18 -22.49
N ARG A 141 12.99 -0.54 -23.56
CA ARG A 141 13.64 0.71 -23.98
C ARG A 141 13.13 1.88 -23.12
N PRO A 142 14.03 2.55 -22.36
CA PRO A 142 13.67 3.81 -21.73
C PRO A 142 13.33 4.82 -22.84
N THR A 143 12.11 5.33 -22.85
CA THR A 143 11.76 6.51 -23.64
C THR A 143 12.19 7.75 -22.86
N GLY A 144 13.49 7.93 -22.67
CA GLY A 144 14.07 9.17 -22.19
C GLY A 144 14.76 9.86 -23.37
N PRO A 145 14.74 11.20 -23.46
CA PRO A 145 15.53 11.89 -24.47
C PRO A 145 17.00 11.58 -24.24
N ASP A 146 17.69 11.15 -25.30
CA ASP A 146 19.14 11.09 -25.32
C ASP A 146 19.66 12.44 -24.86
N ARG A 147 20.31 12.50 -23.70
CA ARG A 147 21.07 13.67 -23.31
C ARG A 147 22.44 13.59 -24.00
N PRO A 148 22.89 14.70 -24.60
CA PRO A 148 24.20 14.80 -25.22
C PRO A 148 25.34 14.63 -24.21
#